data_5a9eb8e03f85d3e130a6074ccdd5332c
#
_entry.id   5a9eb8e03f85d3e130a6074ccdd5332c
#
_cell.length_a   1.000
_cell.length_b   1.000
_cell.length_c   1.000
_cell.angle_alpha   90.00
_cell.angle_beta   90.00
_cell.angle_gamma   90.00
#
_symmetry.space_group_name_H-M   'P 1'
#
loop_
_entity.id
_entity.type
_entity.pdbx_description
1 polymer ?
#
loop_
_entity_poly.entity_id
_entity_poly.type
_entity_poly.pdbx_seq_one_letter_code
_entity_poly.pdbx_strand_id
1 'polypeptide(L)'
;MKKVFIYISTIALFLLMSACSNRTAEVAEVSNQSQKEYEETEKVESSMSESKQQVQTVQVFVNGNTYTAVLYDNNTATEFLSRLPLTIEMNPMNGNEKYYYMDEALPTDASIPDSIKTGDLMLFGSDCLVLFHDDFTTSYSYTPIGYLTNVNDLADVLGSGSVEVTFEITNE
;
A
#
# COMPACT_ATOMS: atom_id res chain seq x y z
N MET A 1 15.81 -48.90 4.48
CA MET A 1 17.07 -48.87 3.70
C MET A 1 17.40 -47.41 3.44
N LYS A 2 18.53 -46.97 4.03
CA LYS A 2 19.06 -45.60 4.02
C LYS A 2 19.68 -45.31 2.65
N LYS A 3 19.46 -44.09 2.08
CA LYS A 3 20.40 -43.46 1.16
C LYS A 3 20.52 -42.00 1.50
N VAL A 4 21.56 -41.69 2.23
CA VAL A 4 22.16 -40.38 2.44
C VAL A 4 22.94 -40.01 1.17
N PHE A 5 22.71 -38.87 0.60
CA PHE A 5 23.64 -38.24 -0.35
C PHE A 5 24.17 -36.94 0.24
N ILE A 6 25.42 -37.05 0.65
CA ILE A 6 26.31 -35.95 1.02
C ILE A 6 26.92 -35.44 -0.28
N TYR A 7 26.79 -34.13 -0.56
CA TYR A 7 27.65 -33.45 -1.51
C TYR A 7 28.42 -32.36 -0.77
N ILE A 8 29.69 -32.63 -0.68
CA ILE A 8 30.78 -31.76 -0.21
C ILE A 8 31.45 -31.17 -1.44
N SER A 9 32.00 -29.97 -1.25
CA SER A 9 33.07 -29.35 -2.07
C SER A 9 32.56 -28.31 -3.08
N THR A 10 33.14 -27.13 -3.23
CA THR A 10 34.48 -26.64 -2.98
C THR A 10 34.49 -25.12 -2.97
N ILE A 11 35.32 -24.60 -2.12
CA ILE A 11 35.79 -23.23 -1.99
C ILE A 11 36.61 -22.83 -3.25
N ALA A 12 36.35 -21.68 -3.83
CA ALA A 12 37.32 -20.98 -4.66
C ALA A 12 37.38 -19.52 -4.28
N LEU A 13 38.39 -19.19 -3.55
CA LEU A 13 38.91 -17.91 -3.18
C LEU A 13 39.60 -17.26 -4.40
N PHE A 14 39.19 -16.07 -4.80
CA PHE A 14 39.97 -15.20 -5.69
C PHE A 14 40.12 -13.83 -5.06
N LEU A 15 41.28 -13.63 -4.46
CA LEU A 15 41.92 -12.36 -4.16
C LEU A 15 42.68 -11.89 -5.41
N LEU A 16 42.43 -10.70 -5.88
CA LEU A 16 43.42 -9.92 -6.61
C LEU A 16 43.31 -8.43 -6.27
N MET A 17 44.35 -7.96 -5.66
CA MET A 17 44.74 -6.58 -5.41
C MET A 17 45.15 -5.88 -6.71
N SER A 18 44.99 -4.57 -6.78
CA SER A 18 45.98 -3.58 -7.23
C SER A 18 45.29 -2.25 -7.49
N ALA A 19 45.59 -1.24 -6.85
CA ALA A 19 46.72 -0.33 -6.63
C ALA A 19 46.43 1.05 -7.25
N CYS A 20 46.48 2.03 -6.37
CA CYS A 20 46.83 3.43 -6.44
C CYS A 20 47.13 4.10 -7.80
N SER A 21 46.60 5.31 -7.98
CA SER A 21 47.48 6.44 -8.31
C SER A 21 46.85 7.79 -7.93
N ASN A 22 47.55 8.45 -7.05
CA ASN A 22 47.49 9.85 -6.67
C ASN A 22 48.02 10.73 -7.80
N ARG A 23 47.41 11.89 -8.07
CA ARG A 23 48.19 13.07 -8.55
C ARG A 23 47.47 14.36 -8.13
N THR A 24 48.21 15.06 -7.32
CA THR A 24 48.07 16.42 -6.79
C THR A 24 48.48 17.50 -7.80
N ALA A 25 47.96 18.72 -7.50
CA ALA A 25 48.45 20.08 -7.77
C ALA A 25 48.04 20.67 -9.14
N GLU A 26 47.68 21.93 -9.28
CA GLU A 26 48.22 23.17 -8.72
C GLU A 26 47.28 24.35 -8.99
N VAL A 27 47.37 25.31 -8.14
CA VAL A 27 46.81 26.64 -7.97
C VAL A 27 47.06 27.58 -9.20
N ALA A 28 46.11 28.46 -9.51
CA ALA A 28 46.39 29.85 -9.84
C ALA A 28 45.14 30.73 -9.67
N GLU A 29 45.27 31.69 -8.75
CA GLU A 29 44.45 32.90 -8.62
C GLU A 29 44.57 33.80 -9.86
N VAL A 30 43.54 34.66 -10.07
CA VAL A 30 43.65 36.13 -10.18
C VAL A 30 42.27 36.73 -10.47
N SER A 31 41.69 37.43 -9.51
CA SER A 31 41.09 38.77 -9.40
C SER A 31 40.55 39.47 -10.67
N ASN A 32 39.40 40.05 -10.65
CA ASN A 32 39.02 41.39 -10.28
C ASN A 32 37.63 41.80 -10.83
N GLN A 33 36.83 42.33 -9.92
CA GLN A 33 35.89 43.43 -9.97
C GLN A 33 35.30 43.90 -11.33
N SER A 34 33.95 43.99 -11.41
CA SER A 34 33.29 45.29 -11.44
C SER A 34 31.78 45.17 -11.31
N GLN A 35 31.23 46.02 -10.47
CA GLN A 35 29.79 46.27 -10.20
C GLN A 35 29.09 46.86 -11.45
N LYS A 36 27.77 46.52 -11.55
CA LYS A 36 26.62 47.45 -11.73
C LYS A 36 25.37 46.58 -11.77
N GLU A 37 24.59 46.63 -10.74
CA GLU A 37 23.33 47.35 -10.52
C GLU A 37 22.44 47.50 -11.77
N TYR A 38 21.31 46.74 -11.78
CA TYR A 38 19.95 47.26 -12.08
C TYR A 38 18.93 46.31 -11.45
N GLU A 39 18.09 46.92 -10.60
CA GLU A 39 16.79 46.42 -10.16
C GLU A 39 15.89 46.16 -11.37
N GLU A 40 15.20 45.03 -11.37
CA GLU A 40 13.79 44.96 -11.76
C GLU A 40 13.13 43.76 -11.12
N THR A 41 12.17 44.09 -10.31
CA THR A 41 11.22 43.24 -9.63
C THR A 41 10.33 42.51 -10.65
N GLU A 42 10.43 41.19 -10.74
CA GLU A 42 9.30 40.40 -11.15
C GLU A 42 9.01 39.36 -10.07
N LYS A 43 7.90 39.64 -9.40
CA LYS A 43 7.22 38.80 -8.45
C LYS A 43 6.67 37.57 -9.19
N VAL A 44 7.45 36.52 -9.27
CA VAL A 44 6.92 35.21 -9.64
C VAL A 44 6.21 34.67 -8.42
N GLU A 45 4.91 34.91 -8.36
CA GLU A 45 4.02 34.14 -7.52
C GLU A 45 4.09 32.69 -8.01
N SER A 46 4.96 31.90 -7.36
CA SER A 46 4.88 30.45 -7.40
C SER A 46 3.58 30.08 -6.67
N SER A 47 2.51 29.94 -7.46
CA SER A 47 1.33 29.23 -6.99
C SER A 47 1.74 27.80 -6.71
N MET A 48 2.19 27.54 -5.48
CA MET A 48 2.13 26.19 -4.91
C MET A 48 0.65 25.84 -4.82
N SER A 49 0.14 25.22 -5.87
CA SER A 49 -1.04 24.41 -5.79
C SER A 49 -0.69 23.29 -4.81
N GLU A 50 -0.99 23.48 -3.54
CA GLU A 50 -1.18 22.37 -2.62
C GLU A 50 -2.29 21.52 -3.23
N SER A 51 -1.92 20.44 -3.92
CA SER A 51 -2.86 19.38 -4.21
C SER A 51 -3.27 18.82 -2.84
N LYS A 52 -4.42 19.31 -2.33
CA LYS A 52 -5.10 18.59 -1.25
C LYS A 52 -5.32 17.19 -1.77
N GLN A 53 -4.52 16.25 -1.28
CA GLN A 53 -4.73 14.83 -1.52
C GLN A 53 -6.12 14.53 -0.96
N GLN A 54 -7.08 14.39 -1.84
CA GLN A 54 -8.46 14.15 -1.47
C GLN A 54 -8.53 12.72 -0.95
N VAL A 55 -8.62 12.57 0.36
CA VAL A 55 -8.83 11.27 1.00
C VAL A 55 -10.19 10.77 0.53
N GLN A 56 -10.20 9.68 -0.21
CA GLN A 56 -11.43 9.05 -0.69
C GLN A 56 -12.02 8.17 0.40
N THR A 57 -13.28 8.39 0.74
CA THR A 57 -14.01 7.61 1.72
C THR A 57 -15.24 6.95 1.13
N VAL A 58 -15.58 5.79 1.66
CA VAL A 58 -16.78 5.01 1.30
C VAL A 58 -17.54 4.65 2.57
N GLN A 59 -18.87 4.61 2.49
CA GLN A 59 -19.70 4.05 3.54
C GLN A 59 -19.77 2.53 3.38
N VAL A 60 -19.68 1.82 4.51
CA VAL A 60 -19.77 0.36 4.58
C VAL A 60 -20.90 -0.01 5.53
N PHE A 61 -21.94 -0.61 4.98
CA PHE A 61 -23.13 -1.03 5.75
C PHE A 61 -23.08 -2.53 5.98
N VAL A 62 -23.23 -2.95 7.22
CA VAL A 62 -23.28 -4.36 7.61
C VAL A 62 -24.12 -4.55 8.86
N ASN A 63 -25.11 -5.46 8.83
CA ASN A 63 -25.99 -5.78 9.95
C ASN A 63 -26.57 -4.55 10.70
N GLY A 64 -26.99 -3.51 9.94
CA GLY A 64 -27.56 -2.27 10.50
C GLY A 64 -26.55 -1.29 11.10
N ASN A 65 -25.26 -1.60 11.04
CA ASN A 65 -24.16 -0.71 11.43
C ASN A 65 -23.56 -0.05 10.19
N THR A 66 -22.95 1.12 10.40
CA THR A 66 -22.29 1.90 9.34
C THR A 66 -20.87 2.21 9.76
N TYR A 67 -19.92 1.86 8.90
CA TYR A 67 -18.50 2.20 9.04
C TYR A 67 -18.07 3.11 7.90
N THR A 68 -16.98 3.84 8.10
CA THR A 68 -16.33 4.59 7.03
C THR A 68 -15.04 3.87 6.65
N ALA A 69 -14.90 3.52 5.39
CA ALA A 69 -13.63 3.05 4.84
C ALA A 69 -12.86 4.21 4.22
N VAL A 70 -11.58 4.31 4.55
CA VAL A 70 -10.61 5.22 3.95
C VAL A 70 -9.86 4.44 2.89
N LEU A 71 -9.93 4.87 1.63
CA LEU A 71 -9.25 4.20 0.52
C LEU A 71 -7.84 4.75 0.32
N TYR A 72 -6.91 3.86 -0.03
CA TYR A 72 -5.55 4.24 -0.40
C TYR A 72 -5.51 4.87 -1.80
N ASP A 73 -4.54 5.73 -2.03
CA ASP A 73 -4.28 6.33 -3.34
C ASP A 73 -3.46 5.34 -4.20
N ASN A 74 -4.16 4.36 -4.79
CA ASN A 74 -3.58 3.37 -5.69
C ASN A 74 -4.59 2.90 -6.75
N ASN A 75 -4.11 2.22 -7.78
CA ASN A 75 -4.93 1.77 -8.90
C ASN A 75 -6.01 0.77 -8.49
N THR A 76 -5.73 -0.10 -7.51
CA THR A 76 -6.68 -1.11 -7.02
C THR A 76 -7.86 -0.45 -6.32
N ALA A 77 -7.58 0.52 -5.43
CA ALA A 77 -8.61 1.28 -4.72
C ALA A 77 -9.44 2.15 -5.69
N THR A 78 -8.79 2.77 -6.68
CA THR A 78 -9.48 3.54 -7.73
C THR A 78 -10.43 2.66 -8.54
N GLU A 79 -9.98 1.47 -8.96
CA GLU A 79 -10.82 0.54 -9.70
C GLU A 79 -11.95 -0.03 -8.82
N PHE A 80 -11.67 -0.37 -7.54
CA PHE A 80 -12.69 -0.78 -6.58
C PHE A 80 -13.78 0.30 -6.41
N LEU A 81 -13.37 1.56 -6.24
CA LEU A 81 -14.29 2.70 -6.11
C LEU A 81 -15.21 2.84 -7.35
N SER A 82 -14.69 2.58 -8.55
CA SER A 82 -15.46 2.69 -9.81
C SER A 82 -16.60 1.67 -9.91
N ARG A 83 -16.57 0.61 -9.09
CA ARG A 83 -17.59 -0.46 -9.04
C ARG A 83 -18.68 -0.25 -8.00
N LEU A 84 -18.60 0.84 -7.26
CA LEU A 84 -19.60 1.17 -6.24
C LEU A 84 -20.85 1.83 -6.87
N PRO A 85 -22.06 1.62 -6.32
CA PRO A 85 -22.33 0.82 -5.13
C PRO A 85 -22.21 -0.69 -5.35
N LEU A 86 -21.75 -1.42 -4.34
CA LEU A 86 -21.54 -2.87 -4.39
C LEU A 86 -22.12 -3.53 -3.15
N THR A 87 -23.09 -4.44 -3.33
CA THR A 87 -23.65 -5.29 -2.26
C THR A 87 -23.25 -6.73 -2.50
N ILE A 88 -22.59 -7.34 -1.52
CA ILE A 88 -22.02 -8.68 -1.62
C ILE A 88 -22.27 -9.50 -0.36
N GLU A 89 -22.37 -10.81 -0.50
CA GLU A 89 -22.37 -11.75 0.62
C GLU A 89 -20.93 -12.23 0.88
N MET A 90 -20.31 -11.74 1.95
CA MET A 90 -18.97 -12.14 2.37
C MET A 90 -19.02 -13.38 3.25
N ASN A 91 -18.18 -14.36 2.95
CA ASN A 91 -18.08 -15.62 3.66
C ASN A 91 -16.95 -15.59 4.71
N PRO A 92 -17.10 -16.30 5.84
CA PRO A 92 -16.05 -16.38 6.86
C PRO A 92 -14.88 -17.26 6.38
N MET A 93 -13.65 -16.90 6.75
CA MET A 93 -12.45 -17.71 6.55
C MET A 93 -11.51 -17.54 7.73
N ASN A 94 -10.84 -18.61 8.13
CA ASN A 94 -9.80 -18.66 9.17
C ASN A 94 -10.20 -18.10 10.55
N GLY A 95 -11.41 -17.59 10.71
CA GLY A 95 -11.89 -16.98 11.97
C GLY A 95 -11.42 -15.55 12.21
N ASN A 96 -10.73 -14.93 11.27
CA ASN A 96 -10.16 -13.59 11.35
C ASN A 96 -10.48 -12.69 10.15
N GLU A 97 -11.21 -13.21 9.15
CA GLU A 97 -11.51 -12.50 7.91
C GLU A 97 -12.85 -12.91 7.31
N LYS A 98 -13.40 -11.99 6.51
CA LYS A 98 -14.48 -12.23 5.57
C LYS A 98 -13.97 -12.04 4.16
N TYR A 99 -14.39 -12.87 3.21
CA TYR A 99 -13.96 -12.80 1.83
C TYR A 99 -15.11 -12.89 0.84
N TYR A 100 -14.88 -12.34 -0.34
CA TYR A 100 -15.78 -12.44 -1.49
C TYR A 100 -14.94 -12.49 -2.78
N TYR A 101 -15.28 -13.41 -3.69
CA TYR A 101 -14.67 -13.44 -5.02
C TYR A 101 -15.46 -12.54 -5.96
N MET A 102 -14.81 -11.51 -6.48
CA MET A 102 -15.38 -10.58 -7.46
C MET A 102 -15.45 -11.23 -8.84
N ASP A 103 -16.48 -10.87 -9.63
CA ASP A 103 -16.67 -11.42 -10.99
C ASP A 103 -15.55 -11.01 -11.94
N GLU A 104 -14.95 -9.86 -11.72
CA GLU A 104 -13.86 -9.32 -12.55
C GLU A 104 -12.65 -8.96 -11.67
N ALA A 105 -11.45 -9.22 -12.20
CA ALA A 105 -10.20 -8.90 -11.54
C ALA A 105 -10.00 -7.40 -11.35
N LEU A 106 -9.30 -7.05 -10.26
CA LEU A 106 -8.79 -5.70 -9.99
C LEU A 106 -7.29 -5.62 -10.33
N PRO A 107 -6.75 -4.43 -10.60
CA PRO A 107 -5.31 -4.21 -10.66
C PRO A 107 -4.64 -4.65 -9.36
N THR A 108 -3.42 -5.17 -9.43
CA THR A 108 -2.69 -5.70 -8.27
C THR A 108 -1.31 -5.11 -8.12
N ASP A 109 -0.91 -4.86 -6.86
CA ASP A 109 0.45 -4.55 -6.43
C ASP A 109 0.69 -5.22 -5.08
N ALA A 110 0.75 -6.56 -5.12
CA ALA A 110 0.72 -7.39 -3.93
C ALA A 110 2.07 -7.45 -3.23
N SER A 111 2.06 -7.24 -1.92
CA SER A 111 3.21 -7.39 -1.05
C SER A 111 2.82 -8.07 0.26
N ILE A 112 3.81 -8.61 0.99
CA ILE A 112 3.59 -9.13 2.34
C ILE A 112 3.48 -7.94 3.29
N PRO A 113 2.34 -7.74 3.98
CA PRO A 113 2.20 -6.66 4.93
C PRO A 113 2.99 -6.95 6.22
N ASP A 114 3.47 -5.90 6.89
CA ASP A 114 4.14 -6.04 8.19
C ASP A 114 3.22 -6.66 9.24
N SER A 115 1.95 -6.28 9.21
CA SER A 115 0.87 -6.85 10.03
C SER A 115 -0.46 -6.57 9.36
N ILE A 116 -1.45 -7.44 9.60
CA ILE A 116 -2.86 -7.21 9.31
C ILE A 116 -3.50 -6.55 10.53
N LYS A 117 -4.43 -5.63 10.30
CA LYS A 117 -5.20 -4.95 11.33
C LYS A 117 -6.69 -5.14 11.13
N THR A 118 -7.41 -5.13 12.24
CA THR A 118 -8.87 -5.09 12.23
C THR A 118 -9.36 -3.90 11.40
N GLY A 119 -10.21 -4.17 10.42
CA GLY A 119 -10.72 -3.19 9.47
C GLY A 119 -9.93 -3.09 8.16
N ASP A 120 -8.77 -3.74 8.03
CA ASP A 120 -8.05 -3.76 6.75
C ASP A 120 -8.92 -4.36 5.65
N LEU A 121 -9.00 -3.66 4.53
CA LEU A 121 -9.67 -4.09 3.30
C LEU A 121 -8.60 -4.29 2.23
N MET A 122 -8.43 -5.52 1.80
CA MET A 122 -7.34 -5.92 0.89
C MET A 122 -7.83 -6.86 -0.21
N LEU A 123 -7.01 -7.02 -1.23
CA LEU A 123 -7.21 -7.99 -2.31
C LEU A 123 -6.19 -9.12 -2.18
N PHE A 124 -6.67 -10.36 -2.09
CA PHE A 124 -5.85 -11.56 -2.24
C PHE A 124 -5.94 -12.07 -3.67
N GLY A 125 -4.79 -12.32 -4.31
CA GLY A 125 -4.77 -12.59 -5.75
C GLY A 125 -5.25 -11.37 -6.54
N SER A 126 -6.13 -11.56 -7.51
CA SER A 126 -6.65 -10.49 -8.37
C SER A 126 -8.16 -10.22 -8.23
N ASP A 127 -8.88 -11.07 -7.50
CA ASP A 127 -10.35 -11.05 -7.45
C ASP A 127 -10.94 -11.34 -6.06
N CYS A 128 -10.14 -11.79 -5.09
CA CYS A 128 -10.62 -12.09 -3.76
C CYS A 128 -10.55 -10.85 -2.85
N LEU A 129 -11.68 -10.16 -2.66
CA LEU A 129 -11.83 -9.07 -1.69
C LEU A 129 -11.86 -9.63 -0.27
N VAL A 130 -11.04 -9.11 0.63
CA VAL A 130 -10.91 -9.57 2.02
C VAL A 130 -11.07 -8.40 2.97
N LEU A 131 -11.96 -8.55 3.96
CA LEU A 131 -12.15 -7.66 5.10
C LEU A 131 -11.70 -8.38 6.37
N PHE A 132 -10.66 -7.87 7.00
CA PHE A 132 -10.09 -8.43 8.22
C PHE A 132 -10.79 -7.90 9.47
N HIS A 133 -11.00 -8.78 10.45
CA HIS A 133 -11.63 -8.41 11.73
C HIS A 133 -10.83 -8.86 12.96
N ASP A 134 -9.56 -9.21 12.77
CA ASP A 134 -8.59 -9.51 13.82
C ASP A 134 -7.19 -9.03 13.44
N ASP A 135 -6.33 -8.82 14.43
CA ASP A 135 -4.95 -8.38 14.27
C ASP A 135 -4.00 -9.59 14.26
N PHE A 136 -3.20 -9.76 13.23
CA PHE A 136 -2.24 -10.86 13.13
C PHE A 136 -1.12 -10.57 12.13
N THR A 137 -0.12 -11.47 12.05
CA THR A 137 0.92 -11.44 11.03
C THR A 137 0.71 -12.58 10.04
N THR A 138 1.09 -12.34 8.77
CA THR A 138 0.91 -13.31 7.69
C THR A 138 2.17 -13.41 6.83
N SER A 139 2.31 -14.51 6.11
CA SER A 139 3.29 -14.67 5.02
C SER A 139 2.66 -14.59 3.64
N TYR A 140 1.36 -14.37 3.55
CA TYR A 140 0.65 -14.17 2.29
C TYR A 140 0.80 -12.73 1.81
N SER A 141 0.80 -12.57 0.48
CA SER A 141 0.83 -11.24 -0.16
C SER A 141 -0.58 -10.76 -0.47
N TYR A 142 -0.83 -9.49 -0.21
CA TYR A 142 -2.09 -8.81 -0.47
C TYR A 142 -1.82 -7.47 -1.18
N THR A 143 -2.79 -7.01 -1.95
CA THR A 143 -2.80 -5.63 -2.44
C THR A 143 -3.73 -4.80 -1.55
N PRO A 144 -3.25 -3.73 -0.88
CA PRO A 144 -4.09 -2.92 -0.02
C PRO A 144 -5.10 -2.10 -0.84
N ILE A 145 -6.35 -2.04 -0.37
CA ILE A 145 -7.42 -1.22 -0.94
C ILE A 145 -7.71 -0.04 -0.01
N GLY A 146 -7.81 -0.30 1.30
CA GLY A 146 -8.13 0.70 2.29
C GLY A 146 -8.29 0.09 3.67
N TYR A 147 -8.94 0.82 4.58
CA TYR A 147 -9.24 0.35 5.93
C TYR A 147 -10.49 1.02 6.49
N LEU A 148 -11.24 0.29 7.31
CA LEU A 148 -12.39 0.81 8.05
C LEU A 148 -11.92 1.57 9.30
N THR A 149 -12.65 2.62 9.66
CA THR A 149 -12.44 3.37 10.91
C THR A 149 -13.49 2.99 11.96
N ASN A 150 -13.18 3.21 13.24
CA ASN A 150 -14.08 2.94 14.37
C ASN A 150 -14.53 1.47 14.47
N VAL A 151 -13.60 0.55 14.33
CA VAL A 151 -13.81 -0.89 14.16
C VAL A 151 -13.89 -1.71 15.47
N ASN A 152 -14.12 -1.08 16.62
CA ASN A 152 -14.09 -1.76 17.94
C ASN A 152 -15.09 -2.91 18.07
N ASP A 153 -16.20 -2.86 17.35
CA ASP A 153 -17.29 -3.85 17.34
C ASP A 153 -17.37 -4.65 16.03
N LEU A 154 -16.43 -4.45 15.12
CA LEU A 154 -16.50 -5.01 13.76
C LEU A 154 -16.60 -6.54 13.77
N ALA A 155 -15.82 -7.22 14.59
CA ALA A 155 -15.83 -8.68 14.69
C ALA A 155 -17.19 -9.21 15.13
N ASP A 156 -17.82 -8.58 16.13
CA ASP A 156 -19.15 -8.94 16.64
C ASP A 156 -20.23 -8.67 15.58
N VAL A 157 -20.15 -7.54 14.89
CA VAL A 157 -21.09 -7.15 13.84
C VAL A 157 -21.00 -8.07 12.62
N LEU A 158 -19.79 -8.45 12.20
CA LEU A 158 -19.59 -9.41 11.11
C LEU A 158 -20.01 -10.83 11.49
N GLY A 159 -19.94 -11.18 12.77
CA GLY A 159 -20.34 -12.49 13.27
C GLY A 159 -19.54 -13.66 12.67
N SER A 160 -19.95 -14.90 12.97
CA SER A 160 -19.23 -16.11 12.54
C SER A 160 -19.70 -16.68 11.19
N GLY A 161 -20.90 -16.29 10.71
CA GLY A 161 -21.48 -16.76 9.44
C GLY A 161 -21.16 -15.87 8.26
N SER A 162 -21.78 -16.16 7.10
CA SER A 162 -21.82 -15.23 5.97
C SER A 162 -22.59 -13.98 6.35
N VAL A 163 -22.23 -12.85 5.76
CA VAL A 163 -22.84 -11.55 6.05
C VAL A 163 -22.92 -10.71 4.80
N GLU A 164 -24.05 -10.04 4.61
CA GLU A 164 -24.19 -9.04 3.55
C GLU A 164 -23.47 -7.75 3.94
N VAL A 165 -22.65 -7.25 3.02
CA VAL A 165 -21.91 -6.00 3.15
C VAL A 165 -22.19 -5.14 1.93
N THR A 166 -22.56 -3.89 2.16
CA THR A 166 -22.77 -2.91 1.08
C THR A 166 -21.73 -1.79 1.20
N PHE A 167 -21.06 -1.51 0.10
CA PHE A 167 -20.13 -0.40 -0.05
C PHE A 167 -20.76 0.68 -0.93
N GLU A 168 -20.80 1.94 -0.45
CA GLU A 168 -21.38 3.06 -1.17
C GLU A 168 -20.45 4.29 -1.15
N ILE A 169 -20.47 5.06 -2.24
CA ILE A 169 -19.72 6.33 -2.30
C ILE A 169 -20.36 7.34 -1.35
N THR A 170 -19.54 8.00 -0.55
CA THR A 170 -20.01 9.13 0.27
C THR A 170 -20.27 10.32 -0.65
N ASN A 171 -21.53 10.67 -0.86
CA ASN A 171 -21.90 11.93 -1.51
C ASN A 171 -21.83 13.04 -0.45
N GLU A 172 -20.79 13.87 -0.48
CA GLU A 172 -20.75 15.14 0.25
C GLU A 172 -21.54 16.23 -0.50
#